data_fba895800181cea12a719a248427f06d
#
_entry.id   fba895800181cea12a719a248427f06d
#
_cell.length_a   1.000
_cell.length_b   1.000
_cell.length_c   1.000
_cell.angle_alpha   90.00
_cell.angle_beta   90.00
_cell.angle_gamma   90.00
#
_symmetry.space_group_name_H-M   'P 1'
#
loop_
_entity.id
_entity.type
_entity.pdbx_description
1 polymer ?
#
loop_
_entity_poly.entity_id
_entity_poly.type
_entity_poly.pdbx_seq_one_letter_code
_entity_poly.pdbx_strand_id
1 'polypeptide(L)'
;MANKIRFDVSAPYEVDETDVPFARPGGRELLARVYRPRGEPAEPLGALLDVHGGAWSRNDRTAGVHHNRGLAACGVVVVAVDFRQGPDHQHPAASADVAAGMRYLRAHAQGLGVDPTRIGIVGSSSGGQLALLLATTPGTPTHAGTPFIRPDGSLDASPGDESAAFVIALYPVADPLARYRYVLGREHEPPPPSGFDAKRLIAAHLGFFKDEAQMEEASVTHVLSTGGARALPPAWVARPELDDNVPAAITEAFVTAYQKAGGRIEVVPFPGARHGFVQQAGPDTDKCIALMRGFVARQLVR
;
A
#
# COMPACT_ATOMS: atom_id res chain seq x y z
N MET A 1 14.36 -21.22 26.00
CA MET A 1 14.81 -21.25 24.59
C MET A 1 14.08 -20.14 23.88
N ALA A 2 14.75 -19.30 23.10
CA ALA A 2 14.08 -18.28 22.31
C ALA A 2 13.12 -18.93 21.32
N ASN A 3 11.93 -18.35 21.18
CA ASN A 3 10.92 -18.83 20.24
C ASN A 3 11.45 -18.61 18.82
N LYS A 4 11.62 -19.68 18.04
CA LYS A 4 12.08 -19.59 16.64
C LYS A 4 10.92 -19.25 15.74
N ILE A 5 11.02 -18.09 15.06
CA ILE A 5 10.00 -17.60 14.13
C ILE A 5 10.24 -18.18 12.74
N ARG A 6 9.19 -18.69 12.14
CA ARG A 6 9.09 -19.07 10.73
C ARG A 6 7.77 -18.55 10.17
N PHE A 7 7.70 -18.35 8.87
CA PHE A 7 6.42 -18.06 8.25
C PHE A 7 5.47 -19.25 8.40
N ASP A 8 4.31 -19.01 9.01
CA ASP A 8 3.22 -19.99 9.15
C ASP A 8 1.88 -19.24 9.11
N VAL A 9 1.03 -19.55 8.13
CA VAL A 9 -0.27 -18.88 7.92
C VAL A 9 -1.17 -18.92 9.14
N SER A 10 -1.04 -19.93 9.98
CA SER A 10 -1.85 -20.17 11.18
C SER A 10 -1.20 -19.67 12.48
N ALA A 11 0.07 -19.26 12.43
CA ALA A 11 0.77 -18.86 13.64
C ALA A 11 0.15 -17.62 14.29
N PRO A 12 0.03 -17.61 15.62
CA PRO A 12 -0.41 -16.45 16.39
C PRO A 12 0.78 -15.82 17.14
N TYR A 13 1.90 -15.52 16.45
CA TYR A 13 3.03 -14.89 17.09
C TYR A 13 2.61 -13.56 17.73
N GLU A 14 3.12 -13.28 18.92
CA GLU A 14 3.08 -11.93 19.48
C GLU A 14 3.87 -10.98 18.58
N VAL A 15 3.40 -9.72 18.50
CA VAL A 15 3.96 -8.70 17.60
C VAL A 15 4.47 -7.53 18.42
N ASP A 16 5.74 -7.20 18.23
CA ASP A 16 6.33 -5.96 18.73
C ASP A 16 6.10 -4.83 17.70
N GLU A 17 5.80 -3.64 18.21
CA GLU A 17 5.55 -2.43 17.42
C GLU A 17 6.50 -1.33 17.84
N THR A 18 7.23 -0.78 16.86
CA THR A 18 8.21 0.28 17.13
C THR A 18 8.13 1.35 16.07
N ASP A 19 8.02 2.62 16.46
CA ASP A 19 8.12 3.75 15.56
C ASP A 19 9.57 4.15 15.36
N VAL A 20 9.96 4.31 14.09
CA VAL A 20 11.32 4.70 13.68
C VAL A 20 11.27 5.78 12.59
N PRO A 21 12.21 6.73 12.57
CA PRO A 21 12.35 7.61 11.42
C PRO A 21 12.93 6.81 10.25
N PHE A 22 12.30 6.92 9.06
CA PHE A 22 12.76 6.19 7.88
C PHE A 22 13.24 7.10 6.74
N ALA A 23 12.74 8.33 6.68
CA ALA A 23 13.09 9.28 5.63
C ALA A 23 13.09 10.72 6.17
N ARG A 24 13.74 11.64 5.43
CA ARG A 24 13.86 13.04 5.88
C ARG A 24 13.80 14.02 4.69
N PRO A 25 12.65 14.11 3.98
CA PRO A 25 12.47 15.04 2.89
C PRO A 25 12.47 16.49 3.42
N GLY A 26 13.32 17.35 2.84
CA GLY A 26 13.39 18.77 3.25
C GLY A 26 13.67 18.99 4.74
N GLY A 27 14.33 18.05 5.41
CA GLY A 27 14.64 18.13 6.85
C GLY A 27 13.51 17.65 7.78
N ARG A 28 12.30 17.39 7.28
CA ARG A 28 11.18 16.84 8.07
C ARG A 28 11.30 15.31 8.18
N GLU A 29 11.21 14.79 9.39
CA GLU A 29 11.17 13.34 9.58
C GLU A 29 9.81 12.76 9.17
N LEU A 30 9.88 11.65 8.41
CA LEU A 30 8.77 10.75 8.21
C LEU A 30 9.02 9.48 9.02
N LEU A 31 7.99 9.04 9.74
CA LEU A 31 8.06 7.87 10.61
C LEU A 31 7.50 6.63 9.92
N ALA A 32 8.07 5.49 10.25
CA ALA A 32 7.50 4.18 9.96
C ALA A 32 7.19 3.45 11.27
N ARG A 33 6.14 2.63 11.27
CA ARG A 33 5.88 1.64 12.33
C ARG A 33 6.28 0.26 11.84
N VAL A 34 7.26 -0.32 12.54
CA VAL A 34 7.72 -1.68 12.30
C VAL A 34 6.90 -2.63 13.18
N TYR A 35 6.17 -3.53 12.54
CA TYR A 35 5.49 -4.67 13.18
C TYR A 35 6.35 -5.91 12.97
N ARG A 36 6.88 -6.48 14.06
CA ARG A 36 7.79 -7.61 13.99
C ARG A 36 7.28 -8.75 14.88
N PRO A 37 7.22 -10.00 14.36
CA PRO A 37 6.91 -11.15 15.21
C PRO A 37 7.97 -11.29 16.31
N ARG A 38 7.53 -11.47 17.56
CA ARG A 38 8.42 -11.57 18.73
C ARG A 38 9.15 -12.90 18.77
N GLY A 39 10.46 -12.86 18.70
CA GLY A 39 11.36 -14.00 18.75
C GLY A 39 12.51 -13.88 17.77
N GLU A 40 13.30 -14.95 17.67
CA GLU A 40 14.41 -15.03 16.71
C GLU A 40 13.96 -15.67 15.39
N PRO A 41 14.22 -15.05 14.23
CA PRO A 41 14.01 -15.73 12.95
C PRO A 41 14.82 -17.02 12.85
N ALA A 42 14.19 -18.11 12.45
CA ALA A 42 14.88 -19.37 12.15
C ALA A 42 15.60 -19.31 10.80
N GLU A 43 15.11 -18.45 9.91
CA GLU A 43 15.59 -18.12 8.57
C GLU A 43 15.17 -16.68 8.27
N PRO A 44 15.75 -15.99 7.27
CA PRO A 44 15.31 -14.67 6.88
C PRO A 44 13.83 -14.65 6.49
N LEU A 45 13.05 -13.75 7.10
CA LEU A 45 11.61 -13.63 6.94
C LEU A 45 11.26 -12.88 5.66
N GLY A 46 10.02 -13.05 5.15
CA GLY A 46 9.44 -12.13 4.19
C GLY A 46 9.05 -10.81 4.86
N ALA A 47 8.85 -9.75 4.04
CA ALA A 47 8.37 -8.48 4.56
C ALA A 47 7.36 -7.81 3.63
N LEU A 48 6.61 -6.84 4.19
CA LEU A 48 5.72 -5.96 3.44
C LEU A 48 5.95 -4.51 3.84
N LEU A 49 5.96 -3.62 2.84
CA LEU A 49 5.76 -2.20 3.06
C LEU A 49 4.25 -1.93 3.08
N ASP A 50 3.71 -1.29 4.12
CA ASP A 50 2.28 -0.90 4.17
C ASP A 50 2.12 0.60 3.91
N VAL A 51 1.16 0.93 3.04
CA VAL A 51 0.82 2.29 2.62
C VAL A 51 -0.64 2.57 2.96
N HIS A 52 -0.85 3.43 3.95
CA HIS A 52 -2.19 3.72 4.46
C HIS A 52 -3.09 4.47 3.45
N GLY A 53 -4.39 4.31 3.60
CA GLY A 53 -5.40 5.10 2.90
C GLY A 53 -5.64 6.47 3.56
N GLY A 54 -6.68 7.16 3.09
CA GLY A 54 -7.08 8.47 3.63
C GLY A 54 -7.22 9.56 2.57
N ALA A 55 -7.45 9.15 1.32
CA ALA A 55 -7.60 10.05 0.17
C ALA A 55 -6.40 11.00 0.02
N TRP A 56 -5.18 10.50 0.25
CA TRP A 56 -3.89 11.23 0.21
C TRP A 56 -3.79 12.45 1.13
N SER A 57 -4.74 12.67 2.04
CA SER A 57 -4.84 13.92 2.84
C SER A 57 -4.99 13.70 4.33
N ARG A 58 -5.02 12.46 4.79
CA ARG A 58 -5.20 12.11 6.21
C ARG A 58 -4.70 10.71 6.52
N ASN A 59 -4.69 10.38 7.82
CA ASN A 59 -4.16 9.16 8.42
C ASN A 59 -2.64 9.17 8.50
N ASP A 60 -2.10 8.13 9.06
CA ASP A 60 -0.68 7.88 9.26
C ASP A 60 -0.39 6.36 9.27
N ARG A 61 0.85 5.99 9.54
CA ARG A 61 1.36 4.61 9.66
C ARG A 61 0.58 3.70 10.61
N THR A 62 -0.33 4.26 11.43
CA THR A 62 -1.12 3.46 12.39
C THR A 62 -2.44 2.97 11.81
N ALA A 63 -2.89 3.52 10.67
CA ALA A 63 -4.22 3.26 10.11
C ALA A 63 -4.44 1.80 9.70
N GLY A 64 -3.37 1.06 9.35
CA GLY A 64 -3.40 -0.35 8.96
C GLY A 64 -3.25 -1.35 10.12
N VAL A 65 -3.39 -0.92 11.37
CA VAL A 65 -3.03 -1.73 12.55
C VAL A 65 -3.60 -3.15 12.56
N HIS A 66 -4.85 -3.35 12.12
CA HIS A 66 -5.48 -4.68 12.14
C HIS A 66 -4.81 -5.64 11.17
N HIS A 67 -4.66 -5.26 9.91
CA HIS A 67 -4.02 -6.14 8.94
C HIS A 67 -2.50 -6.22 9.14
N ASN A 68 -1.84 -5.15 9.59
CA ASN A 68 -0.41 -5.17 9.86
C ASN A 68 -0.05 -6.13 11.00
N ARG A 69 -0.77 -6.06 12.13
CA ARG A 69 -0.62 -7.05 13.22
C ARG A 69 -0.96 -8.46 12.74
N GLY A 70 -2.08 -8.60 12.00
CA GLY A 70 -2.50 -9.87 11.47
C GLY A 70 -1.45 -10.51 10.57
N LEU A 71 -0.82 -9.76 9.67
CA LEU A 71 0.25 -10.25 8.80
C LEU A 71 1.53 -10.52 9.60
N ALA A 72 1.93 -9.62 10.52
CA ALA A 72 3.13 -9.85 11.32
C ALA A 72 2.99 -11.09 12.21
N ALA A 73 1.81 -11.35 12.76
CA ALA A 73 1.56 -12.53 13.59
C ALA A 73 1.73 -13.87 12.86
N CYS A 74 1.80 -13.91 11.53
CA CYS A 74 2.11 -15.15 10.79
C CYS A 74 3.59 -15.28 10.38
N GLY A 75 4.48 -14.40 10.85
CA GLY A 75 5.92 -14.55 10.65
C GLY A 75 6.47 -13.73 9.49
N VAL A 76 5.87 -12.58 9.16
CA VAL A 76 6.46 -11.56 8.27
C VAL A 76 6.74 -10.27 9.03
N VAL A 77 7.65 -9.47 8.53
CA VAL A 77 7.85 -8.10 9.04
C VAL A 77 7.01 -7.14 8.23
N VAL A 78 6.25 -6.25 8.89
CA VAL A 78 5.51 -5.18 8.19
C VAL A 78 6.08 -3.83 8.60
N VAL A 79 6.37 -2.99 7.61
CA VAL A 79 6.84 -1.61 7.80
C VAL A 79 5.78 -0.68 7.23
N ALA A 80 4.96 -0.09 8.10
CA ALA A 80 3.93 0.85 7.73
C ALA A 80 4.49 2.28 7.73
N VAL A 81 4.36 3.01 6.62
CA VAL A 81 5.04 4.29 6.44
C VAL A 81 4.09 5.48 6.43
N ASP A 82 4.54 6.59 7.02
CA ASP A 82 3.99 7.91 6.75
C ASP A 82 4.46 8.39 5.37
N PHE A 83 3.72 9.31 4.77
CA PHE A 83 4.12 10.01 3.56
C PHE A 83 3.57 11.44 3.57
N ARG A 84 4.17 12.32 2.78
CA ARG A 84 3.71 13.70 2.62
C ARG A 84 2.36 13.73 1.92
N GLN A 85 1.43 14.50 2.46
CA GLN A 85 0.02 14.50 2.07
C GLN A 85 -0.44 15.86 1.55
N GLY A 86 -1.48 15.85 0.71
CA GLY A 86 -2.19 17.04 0.32
C GLY A 86 -2.96 17.68 1.49
N PRO A 87 -3.26 18.97 1.42
CA PRO A 87 -2.93 19.86 0.30
C PRO A 87 -1.49 20.42 0.33
N ASP A 88 -0.75 20.26 1.44
CA ASP A 88 0.57 20.84 1.63
C ASP A 88 1.63 20.27 0.68
N HIS A 89 1.44 19.02 0.29
CA HIS A 89 2.33 18.32 -0.61
C HIS A 89 1.56 17.56 -1.69
N GLN A 90 1.64 18.07 -2.92
CA GLN A 90 1.00 17.46 -4.07
C GLN A 90 1.80 16.26 -4.61
N HIS A 91 1.15 15.43 -5.43
CA HIS A 91 1.82 14.43 -6.24
C HIS A 91 2.98 15.06 -7.03
N PRO A 92 4.21 14.44 -7.10
CA PRO A 92 4.51 13.05 -6.71
C PRO A 92 5.15 12.88 -5.31
N ALA A 93 5.03 13.86 -4.39
CA ALA A 93 5.71 13.80 -3.10
C ALA A 93 5.47 12.48 -2.34
N ALA A 94 4.21 12.05 -2.23
CA ALA A 94 3.87 10.79 -1.56
C ALA A 94 4.45 9.56 -2.28
N SER A 95 4.45 9.56 -3.62
CA SER A 95 5.03 8.45 -4.41
C SER A 95 6.53 8.32 -4.16
N ALA A 96 7.25 9.43 -4.08
CA ALA A 96 8.67 9.46 -3.75
C ALA A 96 8.94 9.00 -2.29
N ASP A 97 8.04 9.32 -1.35
CA ASP A 97 8.17 8.90 0.04
C ASP A 97 7.91 7.39 0.21
N VAL A 98 6.91 6.85 -0.48
CA VAL A 98 6.63 5.40 -0.48
C VAL A 98 7.80 4.62 -1.08
N ALA A 99 8.38 5.13 -2.17
CA ALA A 99 9.58 4.53 -2.77
C ALA A 99 10.80 4.59 -1.82
N ALA A 100 10.96 5.70 -1.08
CA ALA A 100 11.97 5.80 -0.02
C ALA A 100 11.73 4.78 1.09
N GLY A 101 10.47 4.49 1.44
CA GLY A 101 10.09 3.43 2.38
C GLY A 101 10.53 2.03 1.90
N MET A 102 10.39 1.75 0.61
CA MET A 102 10.86 0.48 0.03
C MET A 102 12.39 0.37 0.06
N ARG A 103 13.11 1.45 -0.29
CA ARG A 103 14.58 1.51 -0.19
C ARG A 103 15.05 1.35 1.25
N TYR A 104 14.38 2.02 2.21
CA TYR A 104 14.66 1.88 3.63
C TYR A 104 14.51 0.43 4.10
N LEU A 105 13.36 -0.20 3.81
CA LEU A 105 13.09 -1.58 4.22
C LEU A 105 14.15 -2.54 3.65
N ARG A 106 14.54 -2.36 2.41
CA ARG A 106 15.57 -3.16 1.76
C ARG A 106 16.95 -2.96 2.35
N ALA A 107 17.33 -1.70 2.64
CA ALA A 107 18.62 -1.38 3.26
C ALA A 107 18.73 -1.92 4.70
N HIS A 108 17.60 -1.97 5.43
CA HIS A 108 17.55 -2.46 6.81
C HIS A 108 17.21 -3.96 6.92
N ALA A 109 17.07 -4.66 5.80
CA ALA A 109 16.60 -6.05 5.76
C ALA A 109 17.41 -6.97 6.69
N GLN A 110 18.74 -6.86 6.69
CA GLN A 110 19.61 -7.66 7.58
C GLN A 110 19.31 -7.41 9.05
N GLY A 111 19.21 -6.15 9.47
CA GLY A 111 18.92 -5.78 10.86
C GLY A 111 17.51 -6.18 11.31
N LEU A 112 16.57 -6.26 10.38
CA LEU A 112 15.20 -6.71 10.61
C LEU A 112 15.03 -8.24 10.54
N GLY A 113 16.07 -8.97 10.11
CA GLY A 113 16.01 -10.41 9.88
C GLY A 113 15.17 -10.78 8.64
N VAL A 114 15.18 -9.93 7.61
CA VAL A 114 14.36 -10.03 6.39
C VAL A 114 15.22 -10.46 5.21
N ASP A 115 14.66 -11.27 4.32
CA ASP A 115 15.21 -11.54 3.00
C ASP A 115 14.84 -10.39 2.05
N PRO A 116 15.81 -9.60 1.55
CA PRO A 116 15.54 -8.46 0.69
C PRO A 116 14.90 -8.83 -0.67
N THR A 117 14.93 -10.09 -1.06
CA THR A 117 14.26 -10.60 -2.29
C THR A 117 12.80 -10.97 -2.07
N ARG A 118 12.35 -11.03 -0.81
CA ARG A 118 11.00 -11.42 -0.39
C ARG A 118 10.21 -10.25 0.20
N ILE A 119 10.32 -9.07 -0.41
CA ILE A 119 9.62 -7.87 0.03
C ILE A 119 8.44 -7.60 -0.90
N GLY A 120 7.24 -7.65 -0.36
CA GLY A 120 6.00 -7.22 -1.01
C GLY A 120 5.59 -5.82 -0.59
N ILE A 121 4.48 -5.36 -1.16
CA ILE A 121 3.85 -4.09 -0.77
C ILE A 121 2.35 -4.30 -0.56
N VAL A 122 1.79 -3.68 0.47
CA VAL A 122 0.35 -3.64 0.71
C VAL A 122 -0.10 -2.18 0.79
N GLY A 123 -1.29 -1.88 0.31
CA GLY A 123 -1.85 -0.54 0.48
C GLY A 123 -3.36 -0.54 0.41
N SER A 124 -3.98 0.41 1.11
CA SER A 124 -5.42 0.55 1.19
C SER A 124 -5.92 1.83 0.53
N SER A 125 -7.03 1.77 -0.24
CA SER A 125 -7.67 2.94 -0.85
C SER A 125 -6.67 3.81 -1.65
N SER A 126 -6.44 5.06 -1.29
CA SER A 126 -5.40 5.92 -1.88
C SER A 126 -3.98 5.39 -1.69
N GLY A 127 -3.69 4.74 -0.56
CA GLY A 127 -2.42 4.02 -0.36
C GLY A 127 -2.30 2.79 -1.27
N GLY A 128 -3.42 2.15 -1.60
CA GLY A 128 -3.47 1.09 -2.60
C GLY A 128 -3.10 1.58 -4.01
N GLN A 129 -3.47 2.81 -4.36
CA GLN A 129 -3.02 3.44 -5.60
C GLN A 129 -1.50 3.69 -5.58
N LEU A 130 -0.96 4.27 -4.50
CA LEU A 130 0.48 4.51 -4.36
C LEU A 130 1.28 3.21 -4.40
N ALA A 131 0.80 2.17 -3.72
CA ALA A 131 1.42 0.84 -3.70
C ALA A 131 1.44 0.19 -5.10
N LEU A 132 0.32 0.23 -5.81
CA LEU A 132 0.21 -0.28 -7.18
C LEU A 132 1.07 0.52 -8.16
N LEU A 133 1.11 1.86 -8.02
CA LEU A 133 1.93 2.72 -8.87
C LEU A 133 3.41 2.39 -8.71
N LEU A 134 3.92 2.31 -7.46
CA LEU A 134 5.30 1.89 -7.22
C LEU A 134 5.57 0.48 -7.75
N ALA A 135 4.68 -0.47 -7.48
CA ALA A 135 4.86 -1.87 -7.89
C ALA A 135 4.89 -2.03 -9.43
N THR A 136 4.17 -1.19 -10.17
CA THR A 136 4.12 -1.26 -11.64
C THR A 136 5.13 -0.36 -12.35
N THR A 137 5.62 0.68 -11.69
CA THR A 137 6.57 1.65 -12.28
C THR A 137 7.83 1.89 -11.45
N PRO A 138 8.49 0.83 -10.90
CA PRO A 138 9.68 1.04 -10.07
C PRO A 138 10.79 1.76 -10.84
N GLY A 139 11.54 2.62 -10.13
CA GLY A 139 12.68 3.34 -10.69
C GLY A 139 12.30 4.44 -11.70
N THR A 140 11.06 4.92 -11.72
CA THR A 140 10.68 6.09 -12.52
C THR A 140 11.00 7.40 -11.79
N PRO A 141 11.11 8.54 -12.49
CA PRO A 141 11.34 9.83 -11.86
C PRO A 141 10.30 10.20 -10.79
N THR A 142 9.05 9.74 -10.92
CA THR A 142 7.96 9.91 -9.95
C THR A 142 8.32 9.42 -8.54
N HIS A 143 9.22 8.44 -8.46
CA HIS A 143 9.65 7.82 -7.20
C HIS A 143 10.98 8.35 -6.66
N ALA A 144 11.58 9.32 -7.34
CA ALA A 144 12.88 9.86 -6.98
C ALA A 144 12.80 11.00 -5.94
N GLY A 145 13.93 11.34 -5.35
CA GLY A 145 14.17 12.60 -4.64
C GLY A 145 13.90 12.59 -3.12
N THR A 146 13.24 11.60 -2.55
CA THR A 146 13.10 11.49 -1.09
C THR A 146 14.29 10.75 -0.50
N PRO A 147 15.11 11.41 0.36
CA PRO A 147 16.20 10.75 1.06
C PRO A 147 15.67 9.84 2.17
N PHE A 148 16.09 8.58 2.18
CA PHE A 148 15.84 7.64 3.26
C PHE A 148 17.05 7.57 4.22
N ILE A 149 16.81 7.10 5.44
CA ILE A 149 17.83 6.94 6.47
C ILE A 149 18.46 5.54 6.33
N ARG A 150 19.78 5.49 6.14
CA ARG A 150 20.56 4.25 6.09
C ARG A 150 20.77 3.64 7.49
N PRO A 151 21.19 2.37 7.59
CA PRO A 151 21.53 1.75 8.87
C PRO A 151 22.60 2.48 9.69
N ASP A 152 23.49 3.21 9.03
CA ASP A 152 24.52 4.05 9.67
C ASP A 152 24.04 5.45 10.06
N GLY A 153 22.75 5.75 9.83
CA GLY A 153 22.12 7.05 10.10
C GLY A 153 22.33 8.10 9.01
N SER A 154 23.11 7.85 7.99
CA SER A 154 23.27 8.75 6.86
C SER A 154 22.02 8.82 5.98
N LEU A 155 21.87 9.92 5.23
CA LEU A 155 20.77 10.10 4.28
C LEU A 155 21.19 9.68 2.88
N ASP A 156 20.32 8.97 2.17
CA ASP A 156 20.56 8.52 0.80
C ASP A 156 19.34 8.82 -0.09
N ALA A 157 19.53 9.65 -1.10
CA ALA A 157 18.55 9.97 -2.12
C ALA A 157 18.86 9.29 -3.47
N SER A 158 19.87 8.42 -3.52
CA SER A 158 20.28 7.74 -4.75
C SER A 158 19.16 6.81 -5.25
N PRO A 159 19.05 6.62 -6.57
CA PRO A 159 18.22 5.56 -7.12
C PRO A 159 18.64 4.19 -6.55
N GLY A 160 17.65 3.36 -6.25
CA GLY A 160 17.85 2.03 -5.69
C GLY A 160 16.78 1.06 -6.16
N ASP A 161 16.87 -0.18 -5.71
CA ASP A 161 15.84 -1.17 -5.99
C ASP A 161 14.57 -0.89 -5.17
N GLU A 162 13.51 -0.52 -5.88
CA GLU A 162 12.18 -0.20 -5.35
C GLU A 162 11.15 -1.28 -5.74
N SER A 163 11.61 -2.37 -6.35
CA SER A 163 10.72 -3.43 -6.84
C SER A 163 10.00 -4.12 -5.69
N ALA A 164 8.76 -4.53 -5.93
CA ALA A 164 7.99 -5.37 -5.03
C ALA A 164 7.87 -6.78 -5.62
N ALA A 165 8.10 -7.82 -4.80
CA ALA A 165 7.95 -9.21 -5.21
C ALA A 165 6.47 -9.57 -5.47
N PHE A 166 5.54 -8.89 -4.79
CA PHE A 166 4.09 -9.01 -4.96
C PHE A 166 3.39 -7.77 -4.39
N VAL A 167 2.12 -7.55 -4.77
CA VAL A 167 1.33 -6.43 -4.28
C VAL A 167 -0.03 -6.88 -3.77
N ILE A 168 -0.44 -6.33 -2.63
CA ILE A 168 -1.78 -6.48 -2.06
C ILE A 168 -2.45 -5.11 -2.07
N ALA A 169 -3.61 -5.01 -2.71
CA ALA A 169 -4.36 -3.77 -2.82
C ALA A 169 -5.75 -3.91 -2.20
N LEU A 170 -6.00 -3.20 -1.13
CA LEU A 170 -7.26 -3.22 -0.40
C LEU A 170 -8.15 -2.09 -0.93
N TYR A 171 -9.21 -2.43 -1.69
CA TYR A 171 -10.13 -1.47 -2.31
C TYR A 171 -9.41 -0.25 -2.93
N PRO A 172 -8.44 -0.46 -3.83
CA PRO A 172 -7.53 0.60 -4.28
C PRO A 172 -8.23 1.64 -5.17
N VAL A 173 -7.82 2.91 -5.04
CA VAL A 173 -8.14 3.96 -6.02
C VAL A 173 -7.18 3.83 -7.22
N ALA A 174 -7.25 2.70 -7.95
CA ALA A 174 -6.30 2.40 -9.02
C ALA A 174 -6.34 3.39 -10.20
N ASP A 175 -7.45 4.13 -10.32
CA ASP A 175 -7.64 5.20 -11.30
C ASP A 175 -8.14 6.47 -10.60
N PRO A 176 -7.24 7.40 -10.22
CA PRO A 176 -7.61 8.66 -9.59
C PRO A 176 -8.54 9.53 -10.44
N LEU A 177 -8.33 9.58 -11.76
CA LEU A 177 -9.14 10.40 -12.65
C LEU A 177 -10.57 9.86 -12.77
N ALA A 178 -10.72 8.56 -13.00
CA ALA A 178 -12.03 7.92 -13.05
C ALA A 178 -12.78 8.10 -11.72
N ARG A 179 -12.11 7.94 -10.58
CA ARG A 179 -12.70 8.17 -9.27
C ARG A 179 -13.08 9.64 -9.05
N TYR A 180 -12.24 10.59 -9.47
CA TYR A 180 -12.54 12.02 -9.39
C TYR A 180 -13.82 12.36 -10.16
N ARG A 181 -13.93 11.94 -11.41
CA ARG A 181 -15.12 12.16 -12.25
C ARG A 181 -16.38 11.51 -11.66
N TYR A 182 -16.25 10.32 -11.08
CA TYR A 182 -17.36 9.67 -10.39
C TYR A 182 -17.84 10.49 -9.18
N VAL A 183 -16.96 10.94 -8.32
CA VAL A 183 -17.35 11.71 -7.13
C VAL A 183 -17.84 13.12 -7.50
N LEU A 184 -17.31 13.72 -8.58
CA LEU A 184 -17.78 15.00 -9.11
C LEU A 184 -19.23 14.91 -9.60
N GLY A 185 -19.60 13.82 -10.26
CA GLY A 185 -21.00 13.55 -10.67
C GLY A 185 -21.97 13.41 -9.51
N ARG A 186 -21.47 13.20 -8.29
CA ARG A 186 -22.24 13.02 -7.05
C ARG A 186 -22.16 14.20 -6.06
N GLU A 187 -21.55 15.32 -6.47
CA GLU A 187 -21.29 16.46 -5.59
C GLU A 187 -22.56 17.02 -4.92
N HIS A 188 -23.68 16.94 -5.61
CA HIS A 188 -24.96 17.49 -5.17
C HIS A 188 -25.92 16.43 -4.59
N GLU A 189 -25.50 15.17 -4.54
CA GLU A 189 -26.29 14.11 -3.90
C GLU A 189 -26.27 14.27 -2.37
N PRO A 190 -27.40 13.98 -1.71
CA PRO A 190 -27.40 13.94 -0.26
C PRO A 190 -26.46 12.82 0.23
N PRO A 191 -25.74 13.03 1.36
CA PRO A 191 -24.86 12.02 1.89
C PRO A 191 -25.62 10.72 2.20
N PRO A 192 -25.17 9.58 1.64
CA PRO A 192 -25.77 8.29 1.94
C PRO A 192 -25.43 7.83 3.37
N PRO A 193 -26.18 6.84 3.93
CA PRO A 193 -25.92 6.28 5.27
C PRO A 193 -24.51 5.67 5.42
N SER A 194 -23.81 5.39 4.33
CA SER A 194 -22.43 4.89 4.34
C SER A 194 -21.39 5.90 4.83
N GLY A 195 -21.75 7.18 4.94
CA GLY A 195 -20.78 8.25 5.24
C GLY A 195 -19.93 8.66 4.05
N PHE A 196 -20.29 8.27 2.81
CA PHE A 196 -19.66 8.79 1.61
C PHE A 196 -19.87 10.30 1.52
N ASP A 197 -18.78 11.04 1.28
CA ASP A 197 -18.77 12.50 1.20
C ASP A 197 -18.05 12.94 -0.07
N ALA A 198 -18.84 13.24 -1.10
CA ALA A 198 -18.33 13.63 -2.42
C ALA A 198 -17.50 14.91 -2.35
N LYS A 199 -17.96 15.95 -1.62
CA LYS A 199 -17.26 17.24 -1.52
C LYS A 199 -15.88 17.08 -0.89
N ARG A 200 -15.80 16.32 0.20
CA ARG A 200 -14.53 16.00 0.84
C ARG A 200 -13.58 15.25 -0.10
N LEU A 201 -14.09 14.28 -0.87
CA LEU A 201 -13.28 13.52 -1.79
C LEU A 201 -12.81 14.36 -2.98
N ILE A 202 -13.66 15.25 -3.52
CA ILE A 202 -13.27 16.24 -4.55
C ILE A 202 -12.14 17.12 -4.02
N ALA A 203 -12.32 17.70 -2.82
CA ALA A 203 -11.29 18.53 -2.21
C ALA A 203 -9.96 17.80 -1.99
N ALA A 204 -10.01 16.52 -1.61
CA ALA A 204 -8.82 15.69 -1.45
C ALA A 204 -8.09 15.44 -2.78
N HIS A 205 -8.82 15.20 -3.89
CA HIS A 205 -8.20 15.07 -5.21
C HIS A 205 -7.52 16.38 -5.63
N LEU A 206 -8.24 17.49 -5.55
CA LEU A 206 -7.72 18.80 -5.96
C LEU A 206 -6.59 19.31 -5.03
N GLY A 207 -6.56 18.88 -3.78
CA GLY A 207 -5.46 19.16 -2.87
C GLY A 207 -4.21 18.33 -3.14
N PHE A 208 -4.38 17.09 -3.64
CA PHE A 208 -3.25 16.18 -3.87
C PHE A 208 -2.74 16.22 -5.32
N PHE A 209 -3.62 16.34 -6.30
CA PHE A 209 -3.27 16.47 -7.70
C PHE A 209 -3.44 17.91 -8.18
N LYS A 210 -2.55 18.35 -9.02
CA LYS A 210 -2.59 19.69 -9.61
C LYS A 210 -3.81 19.87 -10.53
N ASP A 211 -4.09 18.85 -11.34
CA ASP A 211 -5.12 18.85 -12.37
C ASP A 211 -5.49 17.40 -12.78
N GLU A 212 -6.46 17.27 -13.70
CA GLU A 212 -6.88 15.97 -14.24
C GLU A 212 -5.77 15.25 -15.01
N ALA A 213 -4.88 15.98 -15.67
CA ALA A 213 -3.76 15.39 -16.40
C ALA A 213 -2.80 14.66 -15.43
N GLN A 214 -2.55 15.27 -14.28
CA GLN A 214 -1.73 14.62 -13.24
C GLN A 214 -2.46 13.43 -12.58
N MET A 215 -3.80 13.48 -12.45
CA MET A 215 -4.59 12.33 -12.00
C MET A 215 -4.50 11.16 -12.99
N GLU A 216 -4.50 11.47 -14.30
CA GLU A 216 -4.33 10.45 -15.36
C GLU A 216 -2.92 9.88 -15.37
N GLU A 217 -1.89 10.72 -15.25
CA GLU A 217 -0.48 10.28 -15.13
C GLU A 217 -0.28 9.32 -13.94
N ALA A 218 -0.93 9.59 -12.81
CA ALA A 218 -0.89 8.75 -11.62
C ALA A 218 -1.86 7.56 -11.65
N SER A 219 -2.66 7.41 -12.71
CA SER A 219 -3.58 6.28 -12.88
C SER A 219 -2.82 5.03 -13.28
N VAL A 220 -2.88 3.99 -12.41
CA VAL A 220 -2.30 2.68 -12.71
C VAL A 220 -3.00 2.05 -13.92
N THR A 221 -4.30 2.27 -14.07
CA THR A 221 -5.07 1.81 -15.24
C THR A 221 -4.54 2.44 -16.54
N HIS A 222 -4.25 3.75 -16.53
CA HIS A 222 -3.66 4.45 -17.66
C HIS A 222 -2.24 3.93 -17.96
N VAL A 223 -1.38 3.84 -16.96
CA VAL A 223 -0.01 3.31 -17.07
C VAL A 223 0.00 1.93 -17.75
N LEU A 224 -0.88 1.02 -17.32
CA LEU A 224 -0.99 -0.32 -17.89
C LEU A 224 -1.51 -0.29 -19.33
N SER A 225 -2.52 0.54 -19.61
CA SER A 225 -3.17 0.63 -20.92
C SER A 225 -2.27 1.24 -22.00
N THR A 226 -1.34 2.09 -21.59
CA THR A 226 -0.37 2.76 -22.48
C THR A 226 0.98 2.04 -22.58
N GLY A 227 1.14 0.89 -21.91
CA GLY A 227 2.40 0.13 -21.89
C GLY A 227 3.50 0.77 -21.04
N GLY A 228 3.15 1.66 -20.12
CA GLY A 228 4.09 2.35 -19.23
C GLY A 228 4.58 1.50 -18.04
N ALA A 229 4.00 0.31 -17.83
CA ALA A 229 4.41 -0.58 -16.75
C ALA A 229 5.82 -1.15 -16.98
N ARG A 230 6.65 -1.10 -15.93
CA ARG A 230 8.02 -1.65 -15.90
C ARG A 230 8.07 -3.01 -15.21
N ALA A 231 7.10 -3.30 -14.36
CA ALA A 231 6.96 -4.56 -13.66
C ALA A 231 5.48 -4.93 -13.48
N LEU A 232 5.20 -6.21 -13.39
CA LEU A 232 3.86 -6.75 -13.17
C LEU A 232 3.96 -7.87 -12.11
N PRO A 233 4.23 -7.53 -10.83
CA PRO A 233 4.33 -8.54 -9.79
C PRO A 233 2.96 -9.21 -9.57
N PRO A 234 2.90 -10.46 -9.05
CA PRO A 234 1.63 -11.05 -8.65
C PRO A 234 0.83 -10.10 -7.76
N ALA A 235 -0.43 -9.88 -8.11
CA ALA A 235 -1.30 -8.93 -7.43
C ALA A 235 -2.50 -9.60 -6.78
N TRP A 236 -2.93 -9.09 -5.61
CA TRP A 236 -4.14 -9.51 -4.91
C TRP A 236 -4.97 -8.27 -4.56
N VAL A 237 -6.28 -8.32 -4.84
CA VAL A 237 -7.19 -7.18 -4.63
C VAL A 237 -8.37 -7.59 -3.78
N ALA A 238 -8.59 -6.91 -2.66
CA ALA A 238 -9.86 -6.99 -1.93
C ALA A 238 -10.87 -6.02 -2.54
N ARG A 239 -12.02 -6.53 -2.97
CA ARG A 239 -13.11 -5.75 -3.55
C ARG A 239 -14.36 -5.82 -2.67
N PRO A 240 -14.69 -4.78 -1.89
CA PRO A 240 -15.97 -4.69 -1.20
C PRO A 240 -17.13 -4.59 -2.18
N GLU A 241 -18.22 -5.27 -1.91
CA GLU A 241 -19.40 -5.27 -2.80
C GLU A 241 -20.18 -3.95 -2.74
N LEU A 242 -20.29 -3.38 -1.53
CA LEU A 242 -21.04 -2.14 -1.26
C LEU A 242 -20.10 -0.91 -1.21
N ASP A 243 -19.09 -0.89 -2.06
CA ASP A 243 -18.14 0.23 -2.13
C ASP A 243 -18.72 1.37 -2.97
N ASP A 244 -19.20 2.39 -2.30
CA ASP A 244 -19.69 3.64 -2.91
C ASP A 244 -18.61 4.72 -3.03
N ASN A 245 -17.39 4.43 -2.59
CA ASN A 245 -16.21 5.31 -2.69
C ASN A 245 -15.38 4.98 -3.94
N VAL A 246 -15.18 3.70 -4.23
CA VAL A 246 -14.54 3.20 -5.44
C VAL A 246 -15.47 2.19 -6.11
N PRO A 247 -16.31 2.61 -7.08
CA PRO A 247 -17.24 1.72 -7.75
C PRO A 247 -16.56 0.53 -8.42
N ALA A 248 -17.26 -0.60 -8.46
CA ALA A 248 -16.75 -1.85 -9.03
C ALA A 248 -16.15 -1.67 -10.43
N ALA A 249 -16.76 -0.84 -11.27
CA ALA A 249 -16.29 -0.58 -12.63
C ALA A 249 -14.86 -0.03 -12.71
N ILE A 250 -14.43 0.78 -11.71
CA ILE A 250 -13.06 1.30 -11.65
C ILE A 250 -12.08 0.17 -11.34
N THR A 251 -12.41 -0.69 -10.37
CA THR A 251 -11.59 -1.87 -10.06
C THR A 251 -11.54 -2.86 -11.22
N GLU A 252 -12.66 -3.09 -11.89
CA GLU A 252 -12.76 -4.01 -13.04
C GLU A 252 -11.95 -3.52 -14.25
N ALA A 253 -11.95 -2.20 -14.53
CA ALA A 253 -11.12 -1.61 -15.56
C ALA A 253 -9.63 -1.80 -15.28
N PHE A 254 -9.20 -1.55 -14.04
CA PHE A 254 -7.84 -1.80 -13.58
C PHE A 254 -7.44 -3.27 -13.72
N VAL A 255 -8.27 -4.20 -13.23
CA VAL A 255 -8.01 -5.65 -13.32
C VAL A 255 -7.86 -6.09 -14.78
N THR A 256 -8.77 -5.61 -15.64
CA THR A 256 -8.71 -5.88 -17.09
C THR A 256 -7.41 -5.37 -17.71
N ALA A 257 -6.99 -4.15 -17.37
CA ALA A 257 -5.74 -3.58 -17.86
C ALA A 257 -4.52 -4.36 -17.37
N TYR A 258 -4.52 -4.80 -16.08
CA TYR A 258 -3.43 -5.58 -15.50
C TYR A 258 -3.27 -6.94 -16.20
N GLN A 259 -4.39 -7.63 -16.46
CA GLN A 259 -4.40 -8.91 -17.18
C GLN A 259 -3.97 -8.76 -18.64
N LYS A 260 -4.46 -7.73 -19.33
CA LYS A 260 -4.07 -7.43 -20.73
C LYS A 260 -2.58 -7.10 -20.86
N ALA A 261 -1.99 -6.47 -19.85
CA ALA A 261 -0.54 -6.23 -19.79
C ALA A 261 0.27 -7.51 -19.49
N GLY A 262 -0.37 -8.65 -19.21
CA GLY A 262 0.26 -9.93 -18.91
C GLY A 262 0.49 -10.20 -17.42
N GLY A 263 -0.02 -9.34 -16.53
CA GLY A 263 0.09 -9.51 -15.09
C GLY A 263 -0.88 -10.55 -14.53
N ARG A 264 -0.48 -11.22 -13.44
CA ARG A 264 -1.33 -12.15 -12.68
C ARG A 264 -2.00 -11.40 -11.54
N ILE A 265 -3.33 -11.37 -11.50
CA ILE A 265 -4.11 -10.66 -10.49
C ILE A 265 -5.26 -11.53 -9.98
N GLU A 266 -5.38 -11.65 -8.68
CA GLU A 266 -6.47 -12.32 -7.96
C GLU A 266 -7.38 -11.27 -7.35
N VAL A 267 -8.67 -11.32 -7.64
CA VAL A 267 -9.67 -10.41 -7.06
C VAL A 267 -10.58 -11.18 -6.13
N VAL A 268 -10.65 -10.74 -4.89
CA VAL A 268 -11.48 -11.39 -3.86
C VAL A 268 -12.64 -10.46 -3.49
N PRO A 269 -13.88 -10.87 -3.79
CA PRO A 269 -15.06 -10.12 -3.40
C PRO A 269 -15.35 -10.30 -1.89
N PHE A 270 -15.82 -9.22 -1.27
CA PHE A 270 -16.33 -9.20 0.11
C PHE A 270 -17.79 -8.78 0.08
N PRO A 271 -18.73 -9.76 0.05
CA PRO A 271 -20.16 -9.50 0.02
C PRO A 271 -20.61 -8.69 1.26
N GLY A 272 -21.40 -7.64 1.03
CA GLY A 272 -21.91 -6.77 2.09
C GLY A 272 -20.89 -5.81 2.71
N ALA A 273 -19.60 -5.96 2.43
CA ALA A 273 -18.57 -5.06 2.93
C ALA A 273 -18.60 -3.70 2.22
N ARG A 274 -18.20 -2.65 2.96
CA ARG A 274 -18.08 -1.27 2.46
C ARG A 274 -16.61 -0.86 2.33
N HIS A 275 -16.38 0.28 1.68
CA HIS A 275 -15.04 0.88 1.61
C HIS A 275 -14.42 1.03 3.00
N GLY A 276 -13.16 0.61 3.16
CA GLY A 276 -12.44 0.75 4.43
C GLY A 276 -12.76 -0.34 5.47
N PHE A 277 -13.44 -1.42 5.13
CA PHE A 277 -13.87 -2.45 6.08
C PHE A 277 -12.73 -3.04 6.92
N VAL A 278 -11.51 -3.14 6.41
CA VAL A 278 -10.34 -3.66 7.17
C VAL A 278 -9.79 -2.68 8.22
N GLN A 279 -10.32 -1.46 8.29
CA GLN A 279 -9.91 -0.49 9.31
C GLN A 279 -10.60 -0.71 10.67
N GLN A 280 -11.52 -1.63 10.74
CA GLN A 280 -12.25 -1.98 11.95
C GLN A 280 -12.14 -3.48 12.20
N ALA A 281 -12.04 -3.87 13.48
CA ALA A 281 -12.11 -5.28 13.85
C ALA A 281 -13.48 -5.88 13.49
N GLY A 282 -13.49 -7.09 12.97
CA GLY A 282 -14.71 -7.79 12.61
C GLY A 282 -14.50 -8.98 11.70
N PRO A 283 -15.54 -9.78 11.44
CA PRO A 283 -15.42 -11.03 10.68
C PRO A 283 -14.86 -10.85 9.26
N ASP A 284 -15.25 -9.77 8.56
CA ASP A 284 -14.72 -9.51 7.21
C ASP A 284 -13.24 -9.12 7.23
N THR A 285 -12.81 -8.39 8.26
CA THR A 285 -11.39 -8.05 8.48
C THR A 285 -10.58 -9.31 8.78
N ASP A 286 -11.07 -10.18 9.66
CA ASP A 286 -10.40 -11.43 10.00
C ASP A 286 -10.30 -12.35 8.78
N LYS A 287 -11.38 -12.46 8.01
CA LYS A 287 -11.40 -13.20 6.74
C LYS A 287 -10.41 -12.61 5.73
N CYS A 288 -10.37 -11.29 5.60
CA CYS A 288 -9.44 -10.60 4.70
C CYS A 288 -7.99 -10.90 5.09
N ILE A 289 -7.65 -10.80 6.38
CA ILE A 289 -6.31 -11.11 6.91
C ILE A 289 -5.94 -12.58 6.62
N ALA A 290 -6.84 -13.52 6.85
CA ALA A 290 -6.59 -14.94 6.56
C ALA A 290 -6.30 -15.18 5.07
N LEU A 291 -7.06 -14.54 4.18
CA LEU A 291 -6.84 -14.64 2.73
C LEU A 291 -5.53 -13.97 2.28
N MET A 292 -5.19 -12.81 2.86
CA MET A 292 -3.88 -12.17 2.62
C MET A 292 -2.73 -13.05 3.05
N ARG A 293 -2.79 -13.68 4.24
CA ARG A 293 -1.79 -14.66 4.71
C ARG A 293 -1.61 -15.80 3.71
N GLY A 294 -2.73 -16.35 3.20
CA GLY A 294 -2.72 -17.38 2.17
C GLY A 294 -2.08 -16.92 0.86
N PHE A 295 -2.33 -15.69 0.44
CA PHE A 295 -1.67 -15.11 -0.73
C PHE A 295 -0.17 -14.94 -0.50
N VAL A 296 0.23 -14.36 0.63
CA VAL A 296 1.65 -14.17 1.02
C VAL A 296 2.38 -15.51 1.05
N ALA A 297 1.77 -16.56 1.59
CA ALA A 297 2.34 -17.93 1.59
C ALA A 297 2.77 -18.37 0.19
N ARG A 298 1.90 -18.18 -0.80
CA ARG A 298 2.19 -18.54 -2.19
C ARG A 298 3.30 -17.72 -2.84
N GLN A 299 3.63 -16.56 -2.26
CA GLN A 299 4.71 -15.71 -2.76
C GLN A 299 6.05 -15.98 -2.06
N LEU A 300 6.03 -16.45 -0.82
CA LEU A 300 7.23 -16.69 -0.02
C LEU A 300 7.82 -18.11 -0.21
N VAL A 301 7.00 -19.06 -0.62
CA VAL A 301 7.40 -20.47 -0.88
C VAL A 301 7.86 -20.61 -2.34
N ARG A 302 8.96 -19.97 -2.71
CA ARG A 302 9.61 -20.20 -4.01
C ARG A 302 11.05 -20.59 -3.82
#